data_f8d7ed5bbb2deb4172a02f4368ef10c1
#
_entry.id   f8d7ed5bbb2deb4172a02f4368ef10c1
#
_cell.length_a   1.000
_cell.length_b   1.000
_cell.length_c   1.000
_cell.angle_alpha   90.00
_cell.angle_beta   90.00
_cell.angle_gamma   90.00
#
_symmetry.space_group_name_H-M   'P 1'
#
loop_
_entity.id
_entity.type
_entity.pdbx_description
1 polymer ?
#
loop_
_entity_poly.entity_id
_entity_poly.type
_entity_poly.pdbx_seq_one_letter_code
_entity_poly.pdbx_strand_id
1 'polypeptide(L)'
;INLDVSMKVEAIEIFSIDVTAEEIERLNKIEPSRVNLSPRMLKAQPALAEPDIFRTIQSLPGVLTNSEFSTGLIIRGGNTDQNLILLDGITVYNPSHMGGVFSNFIVDAIKDAELIKGGYNAEYGGRLSAVLDITSREGNRNKFEGTSSISLLSAQATLEGPFLNGAWLFAGRRTYFDLLLPKILPEK
;
A
#
# COMPACT_ATOMS: atom_id res chain seq x y z
N ILE A 1 -30.81 -33.36 55.57
CA ILE A 1 -31.11 -32.46 54.45
C ILE A 1 -30.24 -32.95 53.28
N ASN A 2 -30.81 -33.74 52.34
CA ASN A 2 -30.14 -34.06 51.12
C ASN A 2 -30.36 -32.93 50.11
N LEU A 3 -29.32 -32.21 49.76
CA LEU A 3 -29.32 -31.22 48.71
C LEU A 3 -28.92 -31.95 47.40
N ASP A 4 -29.92 -32.15 46.54
CA ASP A 4 -29.69 -32.69 45.20
C ASP A 4 -29.45 -31.49 44.27
N VAL A 5 -28.18 -31.29 43.88
CA VAL A 5 -27.78 -30.21 42.99
C VAL A 5 -27.57 -30.79 41.60
N SER A 6 -28.53 -30.59 40.70
CA SER A 6 -28.37 -30.91 39.28
C SER A 6 -27.68 -29.76 38.53
N MET A 7 -26.46 -29.99 38.07
CA MET A 7 -25.75 -29.05 37.21
C MET A 7 -26.15 -29.30 35.75
N LYS A 8 -26.64 -28.25 35.06
CA LYS A 8 -26.78 -28.27 33.62
C LYS A 8 -25.42 -27.94 32.97
N VAL A 9 -24.97 -28.80 32.10
CA VAL A 9 -23.83 -28.51 31.24
C VAL A 9 -24.31 -27.53 30.18
N GLU A 10 -23.91 -26.27 30.30
CA GLU A 10 -24.13 -25.25 29.28
C GLU A 10 -22.86 -25.19 28.42
N ALA A 11 -22.99 -25.58 27.15
CA ALA A 11 -21.90 -25.47 26.21
C ALA A 11 -21.71 -24.01 25.86
N ILE A 12 -20.55 -23.45 26.23
CA ILE A 12 -20.14 -22.14 25.74
C ILE A 12 -19.68 -22.33 24.30
N GLU A 13 -20.44 -21.81 23.35
CA GLU A 13 -20.00 -21.72 21.96
C GLU A 13 -18.81 -20.75 21.91
N ILE A 14 -17.61 -21.31 21.80
CA ILE A 14 -16.41 -20.54 21.46
C ILE A 14 -16.51 -20.30 19.95
N PHE A 15 -16.55 -19.02 19.55
CA PHE A 15 -16.46 -18.67 18.15
C PHE A 15 -15.25 -19.36 17.53
N SER A 16 -15.49 -20.27 16.60
CA SER A 16 -14.43 -20.88 15.80
C SER A 16 -13.81 -19.77 14.92
N ILE A 17 -12.57 -19.47 15.15
CA ILE A 17 -11.81 -18.66 14.19
C ILE A 17 -11.47 -19.61 13.04
N ASP A 18 -12.18 -19.46 11.91
CA ASP A 18 -11.80 -20.13 10.68
C ASP A 18 -10.51 -19.52 10.16
N VAL A 19 -9.39 -20.12 10.54
CA VAL A 19 -8.08 -19.79 9.98
C VAL A 19 -8.00 -20.50 8.63
N THR A 20 -8.09 -19.74 7.56
CA THR A 20 -7.96 -20.26 6.20
C THR A 20 -6.55 -20.81 5.97
N ALA A 21 -6.40 -21.81 5.08
CA ALA A 21 -5.11 -22.40 4.74
C ALA A 21 -4.08 -21.34 4.29
N GLU A 22 -4.55 -20.27 3.64
CA GLU A 22 -3.73 -19.12 3.24
C GLU A 22 -3.17 -18.34 4.43
N GLU A 23 -3.92 -18.23 5.51
CA GLU A 23 -3.50 -17.52 6.72
C GLU A 23 -2.48 -18.35 7.51
N ILE A 24 -2.67 -19.67 7.56
CA ILE A 24 -1.69 -20.62 8.14
C ILE A 24 -0.40 -20.61 7.30
N GLU A 25 -0.49 -20.56 5.98
CA GLU A 25 0.68 -20.48 5.09
C GLU A 25 1.43 -19.14 5.25
N ARG A 26 0.72 -18.03 5.44
CA ARG A 26 1.31 -16.73 5.77
C ARG A 26 2.00 -16.71 7.14
N LEU A 27 1.40 -17.32 8.15
CA LEU A 27 1.98 -17.42 9.50
C LEU A 27 3.21 -18.33 9.55
N ASN A 28 3.25 -19.39 8.73
CA ASN A 28 4.37 -20.32 8.65
C ASN A 28 5.52 -19.83 7.77
N LYS A 29 5.26 -18.91 6.84
CA LYS A 29 6.28 -18.20 6.07
C LYS A 29 6.80 -17.01 6.87
N ILE A 30 7.59 -17.24 7.88
CA ILE A 30 8.45 -16.21 8.49
C ILE A 30 9.55 -15.92 7.47
N GLU A 31 9.24 -15.13 6.47
CA GLU A 31 10.23 -14.56 5.57
C GLU A 31 10.60 -13.17 6.11
N PRO A 32 11.71 -13.02 6.86
CA PRO A 32 12.10 -11.75 7.48
C PRO A 32 12.39 -10.64 6.46
N SER A 33 12.36 -11.00 5.19
CA SER A 33 12.58 -10.12 4.05
C SER A 33 11.29 -9.56 3.46
N ARG A 34 10.11 -10.08 3.81
CA ARG A 34 8.81 -9.63 3.28
C ARG A 34 8.08 -8.73 4.27
N VAL A 35 7.53 -7.65 3.77
CA VAL A 35 6.69 -6.72 4.54
C VAL A 35 5.42 -6.45 3.75
N ASN A 36 4.28 -6.83 4.30
CA ASN A 36 2.99 -6.51 3.73
C ASN A 36 2.54 -5.11 4.18
N LEU A 37 2.17 -4.28 3.22
CA LEU A 37 1.78 -2.88 3.40
C LEU A 37 0.28 -2.74 3.12
N SER A 38 -0.54 -2.94 4.15
CA SER A 38 -1.98 -2.76 3.99
C SER A 38 -2.35 -1.28 3.78
N PRO A 39 -3.46 -0.97 3.09
CA PRO A 39 -3.94 0.41 2.92
C PRO A 39 -4.14 1.16 4.23
N ARG A 40 -4.54 0.45 5.29
CA ARG A 40 -4.67 1.03 6.64
C ARG A 40 -3.32 1.52 7.17
N MET A 41 -2.26 0.73 6.98
CA MET A 41 -0.90 1.09 7.38
C MET A 41 -0.39 2.29 6.58
N LEU A 42 -0.65 2.32 5.26
CA LEU A 42 -0.27 3.42 4.38
C LEU A 42 -0.94 4.74 4.80
N LYS A 43 -2.20 4.70 5.22
CA LYS A 43 -2.97 5.88 5.67
C LYS A 43 -2.65 6.31 7.10
N ALA A 44 -2.13 5.42 7.93
CA ALA A 44 -1.80 5.72 9.33
C ALA A 44 -0.49 6.50 9.51
N GLN A 45 0.38 6.50 8.50
CA GLN A 45 1.66 7.21 8.56
C GLN A 45 1.47 8.72 8.41
N PRO A 46 2.23 9.52 9.17
CA PRO A 46 2.26 10.97 8.96
C PRO A 46 2.70 11.29 7.53
N ALA A 47 1.86 12.00 6.81
CA ALA A 47 2.12 12.36 5.42
C ALA A 47 2.40 13.86 5.31
N LEU A 48 3.34 14.25 4.45
CA LEU A 48 3.68 15.66 4.23
C LEU A 48 2.51 16.43 3.61
N ALA A 49 1.77 15.79 2.72
CA ALA A 49 0.60 16.34 2.05
C ALA A 49 -0.48 15.29 1.78
N GLU A 50 -0.08 14.08 1.43
CA GLU A 50 -0.96 12.95 1.14
C GLU A 50 -0.29 11.63 1.54
N PRO A 51 -1.06 10.58 1.88
CA PRO A 51 -0.50 9.24 2.12
C PRO A 51 0.27 8.77 0.88
N ASP A 52 1.51 8.32 1.09
CA ASP A 52 2.39 7.85 0.02
C ASP A 52 3.05 6.54 0.40
N ILE A 53 3.00 5.56 -0.53
CA ILE A 53 3.54 4.23 -0.30
C ILE A 53 5.06 4.26 -0.07
N PHE A 54 5.80 5.11 -0.83
CA PHE A 54 7.25 5.16 -0.68
C PHE A 54 7.66 5.80 0.64
N ARG A 55 6.92 6.80 1.12
CA ARG A 55 7.14 7.38 2.44
C ARG A 55 6.93 6.36 3.55
N THR A 56 5.91 5.53 3.43
CA THR A 56 5.70 4.43 4.37
C THR A 56 6.84 3.42 4.33
N ILE A 57 7.31 3.04 3.14
CA ILE A 57 8.44 2.13 2.97
C ILE A 57 9.73 2.72 3.57
N GLN A 58 9.96 4.02 3.42
CA GLN A 58 11.12 4.72 3.98
C GLN A 58 11.18 4.68 5.51
N SER A 59 10.04 4.50 6.19
CA SER A 59 10.00 4.32 7.65
C SER A 59 10.37 2.92 8.12
N LEU A 60 10.51 1.96 7.21
CA LEU A 60 10.80 0.56 7.55
C LEU A 60 12.29 0.34 7.83
N PRO A 61 12.63 -0.59 8.74
CA PRO A 61 14.01 -0.96 9.01
C PRO A 61 14.74 -1.47 7.76
N GLY A 62 15.97 -0.98 7.53
CA GLY A 62 16.79 -1.40 6.39
C GLY A 62 16.46 -0.69 5.07
N VAL A 63 15.67 0.37 5.13
CA VAL A 63 15.41 1.26 4.00
C VAL A 63 16.02 2.62 4.32
N LEU A 64 16.79 3.15 3.37
CA LEU A 64 17.39 4.48 3.45
C LEU A 64 16.86 5.36 2.32
N THR A 65 17.02 6.67 2.47
CA THR A 65 16.65 7.67 1.47
C THR A 65 17.83 8.51 1.06
N ASN A 66 17.85 8.98 -0.18
CA ASN A 66 18.88 9.94 -0.62
C ASN A 66 18.68 11.32 -0.03
N SER A 67 17.45 11.73 0.22
CA SER A 67 17.10 12.99 0.87
C SER A 67 15.69 12.92 1.42
N GLU A 68 15.37 13.81 2.35
CA GLU A 68 14.03 13.92 2.96
C GLU A 68 12.92 14.26 1.95
N PHE A 69 13.27 14.87 0.83
CA PHE A 69 12.32 15.23 -0.24
C PHE A 69 12.29 14.23 -1.38
N SER A 70 13.05 13.13 -1.31
CA SER A 70 13.10 12.12 -2.36
C SER A 70 12.28 10.89 -1.97
N THR A 71 11.51 10.35 -2.91
CA THR A 71 10.85 9.04 -2.82
C THR A 71 11.79 7.89 -3.20
N GLY A 72 13.07 8.18 -3.48
CA GLY A 72 14.06 7.15 -3.78
C GLY A 72 14.22 6.17 -2.64
N LEU A 73 14.20 4.87 -2.95
CA LEU A 73 14.35 3.78 -1.99
C LEU A 73 15.73 3.16 -2.13
N ILE A 74 16.54 3.24 -1.09
CA ILE A 74 17.81 2.54 -0.95
C ILE A 74 17.58 1.39 0.01
N ILE A 75 17.47 0.17 -0.50
CA ILE A 75 17.12 -1.00 0.28
C ILE A 75 18.35 -1.90 0.39
N ARG A 76 18.77 -2.20 1.63
CA ARG A 76 19.93 -3.06 1.94
C ARG A 76 21.19 -2.66 1.17
N GLY A 77 21.41 -1.36 0.95
CA GLY A 77 22.61 -0.84 0.28
C GLY A 77 22.56 -0.87 -1.25
N GLY A 78 21.42 -1.26 -1.85
CA GLY A 78 21.21 -1.13 -3.30
C GLY A 78 20.86 0.30 -3.70
N ASN A 79 20.96 0.62 -4.97
CA ASN A 79 20.56 1.92 -5.52
C ASN A 79 19.06 1.96 -5.86
N THR A 80 18.53 3.16 -6.03
CA THR A 80 17.09 3.39 -6.32
C THR A 80 16.63 2.75 -7.63
N ASP A 81 17.49 2.66 -8.63
CA ASP A 81 17.24 2.02 -9.93
C ASP A 81 17.31 0.50 -9.89
N GLN A 82 17.81 -0.08 -8.80
CA GLN A 82 17.95 -1.52 -8.62
C GLN A 82 16.71 -2.18 -8.01
N ASN A 83 15.69 -1.41 -7.66
CA ASN A 83 14.43 -1.95 -7.16
C ASN A 83 13.50 -2.28 -8.34
N LEU A 84 12.82 -3.44 -8.24
CA LEU A 84 11.74 -3.80 -9.15
C LEU A 84 10.42 -3.32 -8.54
N ILE A 85 9.71 -2.47 -9.27
CA ILE A 85 8.40 -1.98 -8.84
C ILE A 85 7.37 -2.47 -9.83
N LEU A 86 6.39 -3.20 -9.32
CA LEU A 86 5.32 -3.80 -10.09
C LEU A 86 3.98 -3.21 -9.68
N LEU A 87 3.11 -2.98 -10.66
CA LEU A 87 1.70 -2.70 -10.46
C LEU A 87 0.92 -3.75 -11.26
N ASP A 88 0.18 -4.61 -10.55
CA ASP A 88 -0.55 -5.74 -11.15
C ASP A 88 0.34 -6.60 -12.06
N GLY A 89 1.58 -6.85 -11.63
CA GLY A 89 2.59 -7.62 -12.38
C GLY A 89 3.28 -6.85 -13.52
N ILE A 90 2.93 -5.59 -13.76
CA ILE A 90 3.53 -4.75 -14.80
C ILE A 90 4.64 -3.89 -14.21
N THR A 91 5.83 -3.90 -14.83
CA THR A 91 6.97 -3.09 -14.35
C THR A 91 6.71 -1.59 -14.53
N VAL A 92 6.82 -0.84 -13.45
CA VAL A 92 6.75 0.62 -13.43
C VAL A 92 8.15 1.20 -13.42
N TYR A 93 8.59 1.75 -14.56
CA TYR A 93 9.95 2.28 -14.71
C TYR A 93 10.17 3.63 -14.05
N ASN A 94 9.16 4.48 -14.04
CA ASN A 94 9.21 5.78 -13.38
C ASN A 94 8.10 5.88 -12.32
N PRO A 95 8.34 5.39 -11.10
CA PRO A 95 7.32 5.30 -10.06
C PRO A 95 7.11 6.60 -9.29
N SER A 96 7.85 7.66 -9.61
CA SER A 96 7.83 8.92 -8.89
C SER A 96 7.28 10.07 -9.74
N HIS A 97 6.75 11.08 -9.06
CA HIS A 97 6.14 12.29 -9.61
C HIS A 97 6.76 13.54 -9.00
N MET A 98 6.65 14.69 -9.67
CA MET A 98 7.17 15.99 -9.20
C MET A 98 8.65 15.97 -8.80
N GLY A 99 9.51 15.48 -9.70
CA GLY A 99 10.94 15.45 -9.42
C GLY A 99 11.36 14.48 -8.33
N GLY A 100 10.52 13.48 -8.03
CA GLY A 100 10.81 12.47 -7.03
C GLY A 100 10.26 12.76 -5.63
N VAL A 101 9.36 13.73 -5.49
CA VAL A 101 8.77 14.09 -4.17
C VAL A 101 7.65 13.14 -3.77
N PHE A 102 6.83 12.70 -4.72
CA PHE A 102 5.70 11.79 -4.49
C PHE A 102 5.76 10.56 -5.38
N SER A 103 5.14 9.47 -4.94
CA SER A 103 4.91 8.31 -5.79
C SER A 103 3.78 8.55 -6.80
N ASN A 104 3.76 7.76 -7.87
CA ASN A 104 2.66 7.78 -8.84
C ASN A 104 1.42 7.00 -8.35
N PHE A 105 1.52 6.34 -7.21
CA PHE A 105 0.47 5.47 -6.69
C PHE A 105 -0.53 6.24 -5.83
N ILE A 106 -1.81 5.99 -6.06
CA ILE A 106 -2.90 6.53 -5.24
C ILE A 106 -3.28 5.46 -4.23
N VAL A 107 -3.04 5.72 -2.94
CA VAL A 107 -3.23 4.75 -1.85
C VAL A 107 -4.66 4.21 -1.80
N ASP A 108 -5.67 5.02 -2.13
CA ASP A 108 -7.06 4.60 -2.17
C ASP A 108 -7.38 3.58 -3.28
N ALA A 109 -6.54 3.50 -4.31
CA ALA A 109 -6.65 2.52 -5.39
C ALA A 109 -5.85 1.23 -5.13
N ILE A 110 -5.07 1.16 -4.05
CA ILE A 110 -4.26 0.00 -3.69
C ILE A 110 -5.08 -0.96 -2.85
N LYS A 111 -5.09 -2.23 -3.22
CA LYS A 111 -5.64 -3.34 -2.44
C LYS A 111 -4.63 -3.85 -1.43
N ASP A 112 -3.41 -4.08 -1.89
CA ASP A 112 -2.31 -4.64 -1.13
C ASP A 112 -0.97 -4.26 -1.78
N ALA A 113 0.08 -4.20 -0.98
CA ALA A 113 1.43 -4.01 -1.48
C ALA A 113 2.41 -4.83 -0.66
N GLU A 114 3.29 -5.54 -1.33
CA GLU A 114 4.30 -6.38 -0.70
C GLU A 114 5.70 -5.87 -1.04
N LEU A 115 6.49 -5.59 -0.01
CA LEU A 115 7.90 -5.25 -0.17
C LEU A 115 8.75 -6.47 0.19
N ILE A 116 9.51 -6.97 -0.77
CA ILE A 116 10.47 -8.07 -0.61
C ILE A 116 11.88 -7.48 -0.66
N LYS A 117 12.55 -7.42 0.49
CA LYS A 117 13.86 -6.76 0.63
C LYS A 117 15.06 -7.61 0.20
N GLY A 118 14.82 -8.79 -0.35
CA GLY A 118 15.81 -9.74 -0.84
C GLY A 118 15.37 -11.18 -0.61
N GLY A 119 16.00 -12.13 -1.31
CA GLY A 119 15.59 -13.55 -1.27
C GLY A 119 14.28 -13.80 -2.04
N TYR A 120 14.00 -13.00 -3.04
CA TYR A 120 12.81 -13.16 -3.89
C TYR A 120 12.95 -14.34 -4.85
N ASN A 121 11.82 -14.90 -5.25
CA ASN A 121 11.75 -16.03 -6.16
C ASN A 121 12.24 -15.68 -7.57
N ALA A 122 12.51 -16.71 -8.38
CA ALA A 122 13.00 -16.57 -9.76
C ALA A 122 12.02 -15.87 -10.72
N GLU A 123 10.75 -15.74 -10.34
CA GLU A 123 9.73 -14.97 -11.08
C GLU A 123 10.04 -13.47 -11.13
N TYR A 124 10.73 -12.96 -10.10
CA TYR A 124 11.16 -11.56 -10.04
C TYR A 124 12.56 -11.39 -10.60
N GLY A 125 12.65 -11.09 -11.89
CA GLY A 125 13.93 -10.90 -12.58
C GLY A 125 14.24 -9.44 -12.91
N GLY A 126 15.48 -9.19 -13.36
CA GLY A 126 15.88 -7.93 -13.98
C GLY A 126 16.25 -6.79 -13.02
N ARG A 127 16.21 -7.01 -11.71
CA ARG A 127 16.64 -6.05 -10.68
C ARG A 127 17.43 -6.75 -9.58
N LEU A 128 18.23 -5.98 -8.80
CA LEU A 128 19.23 -6.55 -7.90
C LEU A 128 18.95 -6.32 -6.40
N SER A 129 18.11 -5.35 -6.05
CA SER A 129 17.95 -4.93 -4.66
C SER A 129 16.66 -5.47 -4.03
N ALA A 130 15.53 -4.86 -4.32
CA ALA A 130 14.24 -5.24 -3.74
C ALA A 130 13.14 -5.33 -4.79
N VAL A 131 12.05 -5.99 -4.41
CA VAL A 131 10.81 -6.04 -5.19
C VAL A 131 9.70 -5.37 -4.39
N LEU A 132 9.01 -4.42 -4.99
CA LEU A 132 7.76 -3.86 -4.50
C LEU A 132 6.66 -4.28 -5.45
N ASP A 133 5.81 -5.17 -5.01
CA ASP A 133 4.67 -5.67 -5.76
C ASP A 133 3.38 -5.02 -5.23
N ILE A 134 2.69 -4.28 -6.09
CA ILE A 134 1.49 -3.52 -5.76
C ILE A 134 0.31 -4.10 -6.52
N THR A 135 -0.73 -4.45 -5.80
CA THR A 135 -1.99 -4.94 -6.37
C THR A 135 -3.05 -3.85 -6.26
N SER A 136 -3.70 -3.53 -7.37
CA SER A 136 -4.80 -2.57 -7.40
C SER A 136 -6.12 -3.16 -6.91
N ARG A 137 -7.06 -2.28 -6.50
CA ARG A 137 -8.41 -2.67 -6.11
C ARG A 137 -9.28 -2.89 -7.34
N GLU A 138 -10.16 -3.88 -7.26
CA GLU A 138 -11.11 -4.17 -8.34
C GLU A 138 -12.34 -3.24 -8.35
N GLY A 139 -12.60 -2.51 -7.27
CA GLY A 139 -13.80 -1.73 -7.06
C GLY A 139 -14.92 -2.47 -6.32
N ASN A 140 -15.98 -1.73 -5.97
CA ASN A 140 -17.11 -2.24 -5.20
C ASN A 140 -18.18 -2.85 -6.13
N ARG A 141 -18.47 -4.14 -5.96
CA ARG A 141 -19.47 -4.87 -6.77
C ARG A 141 -20.93 -4.62 -6.33
N ASN A 142 -21.11 -4.07 -5.12
CA ASN A 142 -22.43 -4.00 -4.50
C ASN A 142 -23.05 -2.59 -4.54
N LYS A 143 -22.22 -1.55 -4.44
CA LYS A 143 -22.67 -0.15 -4.33
C LYS A 143 -21.67 0.82 -4.94
N PHE A 144 -22.19 1.98 -5.34
CA PHE A 144 -21.35 3.11 -5.73
C PHE A 144 -20.75 3.74 -4.47
N GLU A 145 -19.44 3.91 -4.49
CA GLU A 145 -18.69 4.59 -3.44
C GLU A 145 -17.68 5.55 -4.06
N GLY A 146 -17.32 6.57 -3.29
CA GLY A 146 -16.30 7.51 -3.69
C GLY A 146 -15.62 8.13 -2.48
N THR A 147 -14.33 8.35 -2.62
CA THR A 147 -13.54 9.11 -1.65
C THR A 147 -12.87 10.26 -2.37
N SER A 148 -12.78 11.40 -1.71
CA SER A 148 -12.01 12.53 -2.22
C SER A 148 -11.25 13.17 -1.08
N SER A 149 -10.05 13.65 -1.39
CA SER A 149 -9.24 14.41 -0.45
C SER A 149 -8.58 15.59 -1.16
N ILE A 150 -8.47 16.69 -0.43
CA ILE A 150 -7.81 17.90 -0.90
C ILE A 150 -6.75 18.27 0.12
N SER A 151 -5.54 18.42 -0.36
CA SER A 151 -4.38 18.88 0.41
C SER A 151 -3.86 20.23 -0.12
N LEU A 152 -2.82 20.76 0.51
CA LEU A 152 -2.18 21.98 0.02
C LEU A 152 -1.53 21.81 -1.36
N LEU A 153 -1.11 20.62 -1.73
CA LEU A 153 -0.33 20.34 -2.93
C LEU A 153 -1.09 19.57 -3.99
N SER A 154 -2.16 18.85 -3.61
CA SER A 154 -2.89 17.99 -4.53
C SER A 154 -4.35 17.82 -4.14
N ALA A 155 -5.18 17.46 -5.12
CA ALA A 155 -6.49 16.86 -4.91
C ALA A 155 -6.51 15.48 -5.55
N GLN A 156 -7.13 14.55 -4.89
CA GLN A 156 -7.34 13.21 -5.42
C GLN A 156 -8.80 12.77 -5.21
N ALA A 157 -9.26 11.93 -6.12
CA ALA A 157 -10.58 11.32 -6.02
C ALA A 157 -10.51 9.87 -6.50
N THR A 158 -11.25 9.01 -5.83
CA THR A 158 -11.45 7.62 -6.21
C THR A 158 -12.94 7.36 -6.25
N LEU A 159 -13.42 6.81 -7.36
CA LEU A 159 -14.81 6.44 -7.58
C LEU A 159 -14.86 4.97 -7.95
N GLU A 160 -15.80 4.25 -7.41
CA GLU A 160 -15.97 2.83 -7.69
C GLU A 160 -17.43 2.41 -7.65
N GLY A 161 -17.74 1.32 -8.32
CA GLY A 161 -19.10 0.81 -8.32
C GLY A 161 -19.31 -0.43 -9.18
N PRO A 162 -20.52 -1.02 -9.12
CA PRO A 162 -20.89 -2.19 -9.93
C PRO A 162 -21.01 -1.83 -11.42
N PHE A 163 -20.61 -2.76 -12.27
CA PHE A 163 -20.78 -2.67 -13.72
C PHE A 163 -21.04 -4.06 -14.29
N LEU A 164 -22.24 -4.30 -14.81
CA LEU A 164 -22.69 -5.61 -15.31
C LEU A 164 -22.46 -6.71 -14.25
N ASN A 165 -21.62 -7.70 -14.53
CA ASN A 165 -21.26 -8.78 -13.64
C ASN A 165 -19.95 -8.54 -12.88
N GLY A 166 -19.39 -7.34 -12.93
CA GLY A 166 -18.13 -6.95 -12.33
C GLY A 166 -18.22 -5.66 -11.51
N ALA A 167 -17.09 -5.00 -11.39
CA ALA A 167 -16.96 -3.69 -10.78
C ALA A 167 -15.96 -2.86 -11.59
N TRP A 168 -15.99 -1.56 -11.37
CA TRP A 168 -15.01 -0.62 -11.88
C TRP A 168 -14.48 0.25 -10.75
N LEU A 169 -13.25 0.68 -10.92
CA LEU A 169 -12.61 1.66 -10.05
C LEU A 169 -11.91 2.70 -10.93
N PHE A 170 -12.14 3.96 -10.64
CA PHE A 170 -11.44 5.09 -11.24
C PHE A 170 -10.76 5.87 -10.13
N ALA A 171 -9.47 6.13 -10.28
CA ALA A 171 -8.70 6.95 -9.36
C ALA A 171 -7.93 8.02 -10.14
N GLY A 172 -8.00 9.25 -9.67
CA GLY A 172 -7.32 10.37 -10.30
C GLY A 172 -6.72 11.31 -9.27
N ARG A 173 -5.58 11.92 -9.62
CA ARG A 173 -4.89 12.93 -8.81
C ARG A 173 -4.46 14.10 -9.67
N ARG A 174 -4.66 15.32 -9.14
CA ARG A 174 -4.14 16.57 -9.70
C ARG A 174 -3.28 17.27 -8.65
N THR A 175 -2.05 17.56 -8.98
CA THR A 175 -1.16 18.40 -8.17
C THR A 175 -1.25 19.85 -8.64
N TYR A 176 -1.13 20.81 -7.68
CA TYR A 176 -1.25 22.24 -7.95
C TYR A 176 0.09 22.97 -7.95
N PHE A 177 1.17 22.24 -8.00
CA PHE A 177 2.51 22.81 -7.92
C PHE A 177 2.79 23.80 -9.06
N ASP A 178 2.22 23.52 -10.24
CA ASP A 178 2.24 24.40 -11.40
C ASP A 178 1.54 25.76 -11.16
N LEU A 179 0.55 25.80 -10.26
CA LEU A 179 -0.15 27.02 -9.89
C LEU A 179 0.54 27.80 -8.77
N LEU A 180 1.30 27.11 -7.92
CA LEU A 180 1.98 27.70 -6.76
C LEU A 180 3.37 28.20 -7.12
N LEU A 181 4.09 27.49 -7.99
CA LEU A 181 5.48 27.79 -8.35
C LEU A 181 5.68 29.22 -8.90
N PRO A 182 4.86 29.73 -9.84
CA PRO A 182 5.02 31.10 -10.37
C PRO A 182 4.79 32.19 -9.34
N LYS A 183 4.03 31.89 -8.25
CA LYS A 183 3.78 32.84 -7.16
C LYS A 183 4.91 32.86 -6.14
N ILE A 184 5.63 31.74 -5.97
CA ILE A 184 6.73 31.60 -5.01
C ILE A 184 8.05 32.01 -5.63
N LEU A 185 8.23 31.73 -6.92
CA LEU A 185 9.41 32.10 -7.72
C LEU A 185 8.95 33.01 -8.87
N PRO A 186 8.74 34.32 -8.65
CA PRO A 186 8.43 35.21 -9.76
C PRO A 186 9.62 35.24 -10.70
N GLU A 187 9.36 35.03 -11.98
CA GLU A 187 10.37 35.17 -13.03
C GLU A 187 10.95 36.60 -12.95
N LYS A 188 12.28 36.67 -12.88
CA LYS A 188 13.04 37.93 -12.95
C LYS A 188 13.12 38.39 -14.38
#